data_e0b21ace25abb80b822a727e5d01a52e
#
_entry.id   e0b21ace25abb80b822a727e5d01a52e
#
_cell.length_a   1.000
_cell.length_b   1.000
_cell.length_c   1.000
_cell.angle_alpha   90.00
_cell.angle_beta   90.00
_cell.angle_gamma   90.00
#
_symmetry.space_group_name_H-M   'P 1'
#
loop_
_entity.id
_entity.type
_entity.pdbx_description
1 polymer ?
#
loop_
_entity_poly.entity_id
_entity_poly.type
_entity_poly.pdbx_seq_one_letter_code
_entity_poly.pdbx_strand_id
1 'polypeptide(L)'
;VSEEIPPAEPAEPAEPAEPAEPAELAELARRFEAERPQLRAVAYRMLGSIAEAEDAVQEAWLKLGRSDAGGVRNLGAWLTTVVGRVCLDQLRSRASRREDPMPEQEDRVRLPDPVVGGLSALDPVHEVLVADSVGIALMVVLETLSPAERVAFVLHDMFEVPFDGIAEVLGRTSASTRQLASRARRRVQGATPAADSDNARKRTVVEAFLSAARGGDFDALLTVLDPDVVARSDGGTLVPSALRRGAADVASRAITFARFAAEGRIVLVNGSPGVVSFAEGRPLSVMSFTVRGGRITALDILTDPVRLAALGLTA
;
A
#
# COMPACT_ATOMS: atom_id res chain seq x y z
N VAL A 1 36.76 2.09 -61.72
CA VAL A 1 37.20 3.00 -60.64
C VAL A 1 36.30 2.68 -59.45
N SER A 2 36.86 1.88 -58.55
CA SER A 2 36.15 1.55 -57.28
C SER A 2 36.53 2.61 -56.28
N GLU A 3 35.55 3.30 -55.76
CA GLU A 3 35.69 4.31 -54.71
C GLU A 3 35.66 3.58 -53.36
N GLU A 4 36.80 3.53 -52.67
CA GLU A 4 36.95 2.96 -51.32
C GLU A 4 36.37 4.00 -50.32
N ILE A 5 35.29 3.59 -49.59
CA ILE A 5 34.75 4.34 -48.48
C ILE A 5 35.69 4.13 -47.28
N PRO A 6 36.22 5.18 -46.65
CA PRO A 6 37.06 5.04 -45.46
C PRO A 6 36.24 4.53 -44.29
N PRO A 7 36.85 3.72 -43.39
CA PRO A 7 36.18 3.21 -42.18
C PRO A 7 35.81 4.38 -41.26
N ALA A 8 34.58 4.32 -40.73
CA ALA A 8 34.10 5.28 -39.73
C ALA A 8 34.98 5.21 -38.49
N GLU A 9 35.48 6.35 -38.03
CA GLU A 9 36.16 6.45 -36.73
C GLU A 9 35.25 6.01 -35.59
N PRO A 10 35.77 5.27 -34.63
CA PRO A 10 34.98 4.89 -33.43
C PRO A 10 34.64 6.16 -32.66
N ALA A 11 33.34 6.30 -32.34
CA ALA A 11 32.85 7.38 -31.49
C ALA A 11 33.61 7.38 -30.16
N GLU A 12 34.17 8.51 -29.79
CA GLU A 12 34.80 8.71 -28.48
C GLU A 12 33.78 8.37 -27.36
N PRO A 13 34.23 7.66 -26.28
CA PRO A 13 33.36 7.42 -25.14
C PRO A 13 32.97 8.77 -24.53
N ALA A 14 31.68 8.95 -24.31
CA ALA A 14 31.16 10.16 -23.66
C ALA A 14 31.88 10.36 -22.32
N GLU A 15 32.43 11.55 -22.12
CA GLU A 15 33.09 11.96 -20.88
C GLU A 15 32.10 11.76 -19.69
N PRO A 16 32.54 11.23 -18.54
CA PRO A 16 31.72 11.15 -17.36
C PRO A 16 31.33 12.56 -16.92
N ALA A 17 30.02 12.77 -16.70
CA ALA A 17 29.49 14.06 -16.26
C ALA A 17 30.25 14.56 -15.02
N GLU A 18 30.70 15.81 -15.05
CA GLU A 18 31.35 16.43 -13.90
C GLU A 18 30.45 16.37 -12.66
N PRO A 19 31.00 16.10 -11.45
CA PRO A 19 30.20 16.06 -10.23
C PRO A 19 29.60 17.46 -9.99
N ALA A 20 28.26 17.49 -9.79
CA ALA A 20 27.52 18.73 -9.53
C ALA A 20 28.14 19.51 -8.37
N GLU A 21 28.21 20.85 -8.49
CA GLU A 21 28.71 21.68 -7.40
C GLU A 21 27.90 21.48 -6.11
N PRO A 22 28.49 21.60 -4.91
CA PRO A 22 27.79 21.35 -3.63
C PRO A 22 26.50 22.17 -3.45
N ALA A 23 26.43 23.37 -4.03
CA ALA A 23 25.25 24.22 -3.99
C ALA A 23 24.11 23.68 -4.89
N GLU A 24 24.41 23.14 -6.05
CA GLU A 24 23.45 22.53 -6.96
C GLU A 24 22.88 21.23 -6.40
N LEU A 25 23.73 20.42 -5.76
CA LEU A 25 23.31 19.20 -5.08
C LEU A 25 22.37 19.50 -3.90
N ALA A 26 22.65 20.56 -3.12
CA ALA A 26 21.80 20.99 -2.01
C ALA A 26 20.43 21.50 -2.51
N GLU A 27 20.38 22.22 -3.63
CA GLU A 27 19.13 22.66 -4.25
C GLU A 27 18.32 21.46 -4.77
N LEU A 28 18.97 20.52 -5.44
CA LEU A 28 18.35 19.30 -5.94
C LEU A 28 17.76 18.46 -4.79
N ALA A 29 18.50 18.34 -3.68
CA ALA A 29 18.04 17.65 -2.48
C ALA A 29 16.78 18.32 -1.89
N ARG A 30 16.76 19.65 -1.79
CA ARG A 30 15.56 20.38 -1.30
C ARG A 30 14.34 20.15 -2.19
N ARG A 31 14.52 20.18 -3.52
CA ARG A 31 13.44 19.92 -4.47
C ARG A 31 12.95 18.48 -4.39
N PHE A 32 13.85 17.51 -4.20
CA PHE A 32 13.49 16.11 -3.99
C PHE A 32 12.71 15.90 -2.69
N GLU A 33 13.16 16.50 -1.59
CA GLU A 33 12.46 16.38 -0.30
C GLU A 33 11.05 16.99 -0.33
N ALA A 34 10.82 18.01 -1.15
CA ALA A 34 9.48 18.56 -1.37
C ALA A 34 8.53 17.55 -2.08
N GLU A 35 9.06 16.72 -2.98
CA GLU A 35 8.29 15.70 -3.71
C GLU A 35 8.17 14.37 -2.95
N ARG A 36 9.08 14.12 -1.99
CA ARG A 36 9.20 12.85 -1.27
C ARG A 36 7.89 12.32 -0.67
N PRO A 37 7.05 13.14 0.00
CA PRO A 37 5.80 12.65 0.58
C PRO A 37 4.86 12.07 -0.48
N GLN A 38 4.71 12.73 -1.63
CA GLN A 38 3.88 12.26 -2.74
C GLN A 38 4.45 10.99 -3.37
N LEU A 39 5.77 10.94 -3.61
CA LEU A 39 6.44 9.75 -4.16
C LEU A 39 6.28 8.54 -3.25
N ARG A 40 6.39 8.74 -1.94
CA ARG A 40 6.16 7.71 -0.93
C ARG A 40 4.71 7.23 -0.95
N ALA A 41 3.74 8.13 -1.07
CA ALA A 41 2.33 7.77 -1.18
C ALA A 41 2.05 6.94 -2.44
N VAL A 42 2.63 7.30 -3.59
CA VAL A 42 2.56 6.53 -4.84
C VAL A 42 3.13 5.13 -4.64
N ALA A 43 4.37 5.03 -4.12
CA ALA A 43 5.05 3.76 -3.92
C ALA A 43 4.31 2.87 -2.92
N TYR A 44 3.82 3.41 -1.80
CA TYR A 44 3.05 2.67 -0.82
C TYR A 44 1.75 2.08 -1.39
N ARG A 45 0.99 2.85 -2.20
CA ARG A 45 -0.23 2.34 -2.85
C ARG A 45 0.07 1.28 -3.91
N MET A 46 1.26 1.32 -4.51
CA MET A 46 1.71 0.28 -5.44
C MET A 46 2.23 -0.97 -4.74
N LEU A 47 3.00 -0.83 -3.66
CA LEU A 47 3.74 -1.95 -3.06
C LEU A 47 3.04 -2.55 -1.83
N GLY A 48 2.22 -1.75 -1.13
CA GLY A 48 1.53 -2.16 0.09
C GLY A 48 2.45 -2.31 1.30
N SER A 49 3.73 -1.93 1.19
CA SER A 49 4.70 -1.96 2.27
C SER A 49 5.35 -0.59 2.44
N ILE A 50 5.40 -0.11 3.69
CA ILE A 50 6.01 1.18 4.02
C ILE A 50 7.52 1.13 3.77
N ALA A 51 8.18 0.05 4.18
CA ALA A 51 9.62 -0.12 3.99
C ALA A 51 9.98 -0.17 2.50
N GLU A 52 9.29 -0.99 1.71
CA GLU A 52 9.57 -1.07 0.27
C GLU A 52 9.24 0.23 -0.47
N ALA A 53 8.27 1.01 0.02
CA ALA A 53 7.98 2.34 -0.52
C ALA A 53 9.14 3.32 -0.27
N GLU A 54 9.72 3.30 0.93
CA GLU A 54 10.93 4.09 1.23
C GLU A 54 12.10 3.67 0.36
N ASP A 55 12.33 2.37 0.20
CA ASP A 55 13.40 1.83 -0.64
C ASP A 55 13.23 2.28 -2.10
N ALA A 56 12.01 2.24 -2.63
CA ALA A 56 11.72 2.70 -3.99
C ALA A 56 11.97 4.20 -4.18
N VAL A 57 11.63 5.02 -3.19
CA VAL A 57 11.90 6.47 -3.19
C VAL A 57 13.40 6.74 -3.09
N GLN A 58 14.10 6.01 -2.25
CA GLN A 58 15.57 6.13 -2.13
C GLN A 58 16.27 5.71 -3.41
N GLU A 59 15.82 4.65 -4.08
CA GLU A 59 16.37 4.24 -5.39
C GLU A 59 16.14 5.33 -6.45
N ALA A 60 15.00 6.01 -6.42
CA ALA A 60 14.73 7.14 -7.31
C ALA A 60 15.70 8.32 -7.05
N TRP A 61 16.02 8.61 -5.79
CA TRP A 61 17.05 9.59 -5.43
C TRP A 61 18.42 9.24 -6.00
N LEU A 62 18.84 7.98 -5.83
CA LEU A 62 20.13 7.52 -6.37
C LEU A 62 20.20 7.60 -7.91
N LYS A 63 19.07 7.35 -8.59
CA LYS A 63 18.97 7.51 -10.05
C LYS A 63 19.01 8.97 -10.47
N LEU A 64 18.39 9.86 -9.70
CA LEU A 64 18.44 11.30 -9.94
C LEU A 64 19.88 11.83 -9.88
N GLY A 65 20.66 11.44 -8.87
CA GLY A 65 22.03 11.86 -8.72
C GLY A 65 23.00 11.36 -9.82
N ARG A 66 22.56 10.37 -10.63
CA ARG A 66 23.33 9.85 -11.78
C ARG A 66 22.83 10.38 -13.12
N SER A 67 21.74 11.10 -13.13
CA SER A 67 21.16 11.71 -14.33
C SER A 67 21.57 13.18 -14.42
N ASP A 68 21.62 13.72 -15.64
CA ASP A 68 21.78 15.17 -15.84
C ASP A 68 20.46 15.85 -15.40
N ALA A 69 20.41 16.17 -14.07
CA ALA A 69 19.25 16.80 -13.45
C ALA A 69 18.95 18.21 -14.00
N GLY A 70 19.93 18.88 -14.62
CA GLY A 70 19.78 20.21 -15.22
C GLY A 70 18.82 20.24 -16.41
N GLY A 71 18.67 19.10 -17.11
CA GLY A 71 17.75 18.97 -18.24
C GLY A 71 16.30 18.63 -17.87
N VAL A 72 15.98 18.32 -16.61
CA VAL A 72 14.64 17.88 -16.17
C VAL A 72 13.73 19.08 -15.94
N ARG A 73 12.83 19.37 -16.91
CA ARG A 73 11.87 20.49 -16.82
C ARG A 73 10.84 20.35 -15.69
N ASN A 74 10.39 19.11 -15.43
CA ASN A 74 9.42 18.80 -14.38
C ASN A 74 9.94 17.64 -13.53
N LEU A 75 10.54 17.98 -12.38
CA LEU A 75 11.18 17.02 -11.49
C LEU A 75 10.16 16.04 -10.90
N GLY A 76 9.00 16.52 -10.43
CA GLY A 76 7.97 15.67 -9.82
C GLY A 76 7.44 14.62 -10.81
N ALA A 77 7.14 15.00 -12.05
CA ALA A 77 6.69 14.06 -13.07
C ALA A 77 7.78 13.03 -13.43
N TRP A 78 9.03 13.47 -13.54
CA TRP A 78 10.16 12.58 -13.79
C TRP A 78 10.36 11.58 -12.65
N LEU A 79 10.37 12.06 -11.39
CA LEU A 79 10.49 11.22 -10.20
C LEU A 79 9.34 10.22 -10.08
N THR A 80 8.10 10.65 -10.36
CA THR A 80 6.93 9.75 -10.38
C THR A 80 7.10 8.64 -11.41
N THR A 81 7.66 8.96 -12.59
CA THR A 81 7.97 7.96 -13.62
C THR A 81 9.03 6.97 -13.14
N VAL A 82 10.10 7.46 -12.50
CA VAL A 82 11.17 6.61 -11.97
C VAL A 82 10.66 5.70 -10.85
N VAL A 83 9.95 6.25 -9.86
CA VAL A 83 9.34 5.46 -8.77
C VAL A 83 8.35 4.44 -9.34
N GLY A 84 7.53 4.84 -10.32
CA GLY A 84 6.60 3.93 -10.98
C GLY A 84 7.28 2.73 -11.66
N ARG A 85 8.44 2.94 -12.30
CA ARG A 85 9.25 1.86 -12.90
C ARG A 85 9.84 0.95 -11.83
N VAL A 86 10.42 1.51 -10.77
CA VAL A 86 10.97 0.73 -9.64
C VAL A 86 9.89 -0.14 -9.03
N CYS A 87 8.72 0.43 -8.74
CA CYS A 87 7.58 -0.33 -8.19
C CYS A 87 7.10 -1.42 -9.16
N LEU A 88 7.01 -1.14 -10.46
CA LEU A 88 6.62 -2.12 -11.48
C LEU A 88 7.57 -3.31 -11.50
N ASP A 89 8.87 -3.07 -11.45
CA ASP A 89 9.90 -4.12 -11.46
C ASP A 89 9.84 -4.98 -10.19
N GLN A 90 9.61 -4.36 -9.03
CA GLN A 90 9.40 -5.09 -7.77
C GLN A 90 8.12 -5.94 -7.83
N LEU A 91 7.01 -5.40 -8.35
CA LEU A 91 5.75 -6.14 -8.50
C LEU A 91 5.89 -7.33 -9.47
N ARG A 92 6.61 -7.15 -10.58
CA ARG A 92 6.91 -8.23 -11.54
C ARG A 92 7.75 -9.33 -10.89
N SER A 93 8.79 -8.95 -10.16
CA SER A 93 9.64 -9.89 -9.43
C SER A 93 8.86 -10.71 -8.39
N ARG A 94 7.89 -10.06 -7.69
CA ARG A 94 6.99 -10.78 -6.77
C ARG A 94 6.04 -11.73 -7.51
N ALA A 95 5.47 -11.30 -8.64
CA ALA A 95 4.59 -12.13 -9.44
C ALA A 95 5.33 -13.38 -9.95
N SER A 96 6.52 -13.24 -10.52
CA SER A 96 7.36 -14.35 -10.98
C SER A 96 7.70 -15.33 -9.86
N ARG A 97 8.03 -14.85 -8.66
CA ARG A 97 8.30 -15.73 -7.51
C ARG A 97 7.08 -16.48 -6.98
N ARG A 98 5.85 -15.97 -7.27
CA ARG A 98 4.60 -16.67 -6.94
C ARG A 98 4.22 -17.72 -7.98
N GLU A 99 4.70 -17.58 -9.22
CA GLU A 99 4.51 -18.56 -10.30
C GLU A 99 5.41 -19.79 -10.16
N ASP A 100 6.48 -19.71 -9.31
CA ASP A 100 7.27 -20.88 -8.85
C ASP A 100 6.76 -21.33 -7.46
N PRO A 101 5.66 -22.09 -7.37
CA PRO A 101 5.04 -22.38 -6.07
C PRO A 101 5.84 -23.44 -5.33
N MET A 102 6.38 -23.07 -4.18
CA MET A 102 6.50 -24.03 -3.10
C MET A 102 5.09 -24.40 -2.63
N PRO A 103 4.71 -25.68 -2.54
CA PRO A 103 3.33 -26.14 -2.34
C PRO A 103 2.64 -25.67 -1.05
N GLU A 104 3.31 -24.97 -0.16
CA GLU A 104 2.78 -24.49 1.12
C GLU A 104 2.31 -23.02 1.08
N GLN A 105 2.28 -22.34 -0.10
CA GLN A 105 2.05 -20.90 -0.17
C GLN A 105 0.68 -20.47 -0.74
N GLU A 106 -0.17 -21.40 -1.18
CA GLU A 106 -1.44 -21.06 -1.84
C GLU A 106 -2.48 -20.34 -0.95
N ASP A 107 -2.38 -20.44 0.38
CA ASP A 107 -3.31 -19.82 1.33
C ASP A 107 -2.73 -18.61 2.11
N ARG A 108 -1.57 -18.09 1.74
CA ARG A 108 -1.00 -16.94 2.47
C ARG A 108 -1.73 -15.65 2.13
N VAL A 109 -2.60 -15.24 3.05
CA VAL A 109 -3.13 -13.87 3.07
C VAL A 109 -1.98 -12.92 3.41
N ARG A 110 -1.62 -12.03 2.49
CA ARG A 110 -0.72 -10.90 2.77
C ARG A 110 -1.56 -9.63 2.79
N LEU A 111 -1.52 -8.92 3.91
CA LEU A 111 -2.15 -7.62 4.05
C LEU A 111 -1.12 -6.51 3.80
N PRO A 112 -1.55 -5.36 3.27
CA PRO A 112 -0.72 -4.15 3.25
C PRO A 112 -0.31 -3.73 4.67
N ASP A 113 0.82 -3.03 4.80
CA ASP A 113 1.22 -2.44 6.08
C ASP A 113 0.19 -1.38 6.49
N PRO A 114 -0.39 -1.44 7.70
CA PRO A 114 -1.33 -0.43 8.14
C PRO A 114 -0.60 0.88 8.49
N VAL A 115 -1.16 2.01 8.07
CA VAL A 115 -0.75 3.34 8.55
C VAL A 115 -1.61 3.66 9.76
N VAL A 116 -0.99 3.70 10.94
CA VAL A 116 -1.69 3.91 12.23
C VAL A 116 -1.48 5.34 12.71
N GLY A 117 -2.56 6.06 12.99
CA GLY A 117 -2.54 7.41 13.53
C GLY A 117 -3.43 7.55 14.76
N GLY A 118 -3.15 8.57 15.61
CA GLY A 118 -4.01 8.91 16.74
C GLY A 118 -5.36 9.50 16.25
N LEU A 119 -6.41 9.40 17.06
CA LEU A 119 -7.72 9.97 16.75
C LEU A 119 -7.72 11.51 16.66
N SER A 120 -6.72 12.18 17.24
CA SER A 120 -6.68 13.64 17.41
C SER A 120 -5.64 14.35 16.53
N ALA A 121 -4.64 13.64 16.00
CA ALA A 121 -3.62 14.22 15.15
C ALA A 121 -2.95 13.10 14.32
N LEU A 122 -2.87 13.27 13.00
CA LEU A 122 -1.97 12.52 12.16
C LEU A 122 -0.62 13.23 12.16
N ASP A 123 0.46 12.49 12.33
CA ASP A 123 1.78 12.99 12.01
C ASP A 123 1.77 13.51 10.55
N PRO A 124 2.30 14.72 10.25
CA PRO A 124 2.33 15.26 8.89
C PRO A 124 2.89 14.26 7.85
N VAL A 125 3.81 13.39 8.25
CA VAL A 125 4.34 12.31 7.40
C VAL A 125 3.28 11.26 7.07
N HIS A 126 2.36 10.98 8.00
CA HIS A 126 1.24 10.07 7.80
C HIS A 126 0.03 10.74 7.14
N GLU A 127 -0.09 12.07 7.25
CA GLU A 127 -1.21 12.83 6.70
C GLU A 127 -1.31 12.67 5.18
N VAL A 128 -0.18 12.73 4.46
CA VAL A 128 -0.15 12.53 2.99
C VAL A 128 -0.49 11.08 2.60
N LEU A 129 -0.09 10.08 3.41
CA LEU A 129 -0.45 8.68 3.18
C LEU A 129 -1.95 8.41 3.40
N VAL A 130 -2.58 9.23 4.23
CA VAL A 130 -3.99 9.09 4.66
C VAL A 130 -4.91 10.11 3.96
N ALA A 131 -4.38 11.22 3.41
CA ALA A 131 -5.16 12.33 2.86
C ALA A 131 -6.22 11.90 1.82
N ASP A 132 -5.97 10.84 1.09
CA ASP A 132 -6.94 10.22 0.18
C ASP A 132 -7.51 8.91 0.73
N SER A 133 -7.77 8.80 2.01
CA SER A 133 -8.48 7.72 2.75
C SER A 133 -8.66 6.38 1.99
N VAL A 134 -7.58 5.87 1.41
CA VAL A 134 -7.59 4.56 0.77
C VAL A 134 -7.51 3.53 1.88
N GLY A 135 -8.67 3.09 2.35
CA GLY A 135 -8.75 2.07 3.38
C GLY A 135 -8.00 0.79 2.98
N ILE A 136 -7.57 0.01 3.96
CA ILE A 136 -6.90 -1.28 3.74
C ILE A 136 -7.69 -2.16 2.76
N ALA A 137 -9.02 -2.13 2.81
CA ALA A 137 -9.87 -2.88 1.90
C ALA A 137 -9.57 -2.61 0.41
N LEU A 138 -9.37 -1.35 0.00
CA LEU A 138 -8.99 -1.06 -1.38
C LEU A 138 -7.58 -1.55 -1.67
N MET A 139 -6.65 -1.39 -0.75
CA MET A 139 -5.29 -1.89 -0.92
C MET A 139 -5.24 -3.42 -1.09
N VAL A 140 -6.09 -4.16 -0.35
CA VAL A 140 -6.27 -5.61 -0.52
C VAL A 140 -6.79 -5.94 -1.93
N VAL A 141 -7.73 -5.15 -2.46
CA VAL A 141 -8.21 -5.34 -3.84
C VAL A 141 -7.10 -5.04 -4.85
N LEU A 142 -6.28 -4.01 -4.62
CA LEU A 142 -5.13 -3.70 -5.48
C LEU A 142 -4.14 -4.88 -5.56
N GLU A 143 -4.00 -5.70 -4.51
CA GLU A 143 -3.16 -6.92 -4.54
C GLU A 143 -3.65 -7.97 -5.55
N THR A 144 -4.93 -7.94 -5.93
CA THR A 144 -5.51 -8.86 -6.92
C THR A 144 -5.27 -8.44 -8.37
N LEU A 145 -4.77 -7.21 -8.59
CA LEU A 145 -4.48 -6.70 -9.92
C LEU A 145 -3.13 -7.21 -10.43
N SER A 146 -3.03 -7.40 -11.75
CA SER A 146 -1.70 -7.62 -12.34
C SER A 146 -0.80 -6.38 -12.14
N PRO A 147 0.53 -6.54 -12.12
CA PRO A 147 1.46 -5.42 -11.93
C PRO A 147 1.16 -4.22 -12.83
N ALA A 148 0.91 -4.45 -14.12
CA ALA A 148 0.62 -3.38 -15.07
C ALA A 148 -0.76 -2.71 -14.85
N GLU A 149 -1.78 -3.47 -14.47
CA GLU A 149 -3.10 -2.95 -14.11
C GLU A 149 -3.03 -2.09 -12.84
N ARG A 150 -2.28 -2.56 -11.83
CA ARG A 150 -2.09 -1.84 -10.57
C ARG A 150 -1.38 -0.50 -10.80
N VAL A 151 -0.27 -0.49 -11.54
CA VAL A 151 0.45 0.74 -11.88
C VAL A 151 -0.44 1.71 -12.66
N ALA A 152 -1.17 1.23 -13.68
CA ALA A 152 -2.04 2.08 -14.48
C ALA A 152 -3.18 2.71 -13.64
N PHE A 153 -3.79 1.93 -12.74
CA PHE A 153 -4.85 2.40 -11.85
C PHE A 153 -4.31 3.39 -10.81
N VAL A 154 -3.26 3.03 -10.09
CA VAL A 154 -2.71 3.90 -9.03
C VAL A 154 -2.27 5.22 -9.62
N LEU A 155 -1.44 5.23 -10.67
CA LEU A 155 -0.94 6.47 -11.24
C LEU A 155 -2.03 7.35 -11.83
N HIS A 156 -3.01 6.77 -12.52
CA HIS A 156 -4.05 7.58 -13.18
C HIS A 156 -5.20 7.93 -12.25
N ASP A 157 -5.82 6.92 -11.61
CA ASP A 157 -7.07 7.12 -10.87
C ASP A 157 -6.86 7.72 -9.48
N MET A 158 -5.64 7.60 -8.91
CA MET A 158 -5.34 8.12 -7.59
C MET A 158 -4.38 9.33 -7.58
N PHE A 159 -3.53 9.46 -8.61
CA PHE A 159 -2.54 10.53 -8.69
C PHE A 159 -2.64 11.37 -9.96
N GLU A 160 -3.68 11.18 -10.77
CA GLU A 160 -4.01 11.99 -11.94
C GLU A 160 -2.87 12.07 -12.98
N VAL A 161 -1.95 11.11 -12.99
CA VAL A 161 -0.86 11.07 -13.97
C VAL A 161 -1.44 10.85 -15.37
N PRO A 162 -1.04 11.64 -16.38
CA PRO A 162 -1.50 11.46 -17.76
C PRO A 162 -1.10 10.09 -18.33
N PHE A 163 -1.97 9.50 -19.16
CA PHE A 163 -1.72 8.18 -19.76
C PHE A 163 -0.44 8.10 -20.57
N ASP A 164 0.01 9.20 -21.15
CA ASP A 164 1.27 9.23 -21.91
C ASP A 164 2.47 8.99 -21.00
N GLY A 165 2.51 9.63 -19.82
CA GLY A 165 3.56 9.36 -18.82
C GLY A 165 3.49 7.93 -18.25
N ILE A 166 2.27 7.40 -18.03
CA ILE A 166 2.11 6.01 -17.57
C ILE A 166 2.53 5.02 -18.66
N ALA A 167 2.29 5.34 -19.92
CA ALA A 167 2.72 4.52 -21.06
C ALA A 167 4.24 4.37 -21.10
N GLU A 168 5.00 5.43 -20.78
CA GLU A 168 6.45 5.38 -20.62
C GLU A 168 6.91 4.47 -19.46
N VAL A 169 6.20 4.52 -18.31
CA VAL A 169 6.48 3.62 -17.17
C VAL A 169 6.30 2.17 -17.57
N LEU A 170 5.21 1.87 -18.28
CA LEU A 170 4.82 0.50 -18.62
C LEU A 170 5.54 -0.06 -19.86
N GLY A 171 6.23 0.79 -20.66
CA GLY A 171 6.78 0.44 -21.96
C GLY A 171 5.67 0.05 -22.96
N ARG A 172 4.54 0.79 -22.97
CA ARG A 172 3.34 0.49 -23.77
C ARG A 172 2.82 1.75 -24.48
N THR A 173 1.79 1.58 -25.32
CA THR A 173 1.08 2.72 -25.91
C THR A 173 0.05 3.29 -24.92
N SER A 174 -0.26 4.60 -25.03
CA SER A 174 -1.30 5.25 -24.23
C SER A 174 -2.68 4.58 -24.39
N ALA A 175 -3.01 4.08 -25.57
CA ALA A 175 -4.25 3.32 -25.82
C ALA A 175 -4.29 2.02 -25.02
N SER A 176 -3.20 1.23 -25.01
CA SER A 176 -3.08 0.02 -24.22
C SER A 176 -3.14 0.31 -22.71
N THR A 177 -2.53 1.40 -22.28
CA THR A 177 -2.54 1.86 -20.88
C THR A 177 -3.94 2.24 -20.41
N ARG A 178 -4.73 2.95 -21.24
CA ARG A 178 -6.16 3.23 -20.94
C ARG A 178 -6.98 1.94 -20.76
N GLN A 179 -6.71 0.91 -21.57
CA GLN A 179 -7.38 -0.38 -21.41
C GLN A 179 -7.03 -1.09 -20.11
N LEU A 180 -5.75 -1.01 -19.67
CA LEU A 180 -5.32 -1.54 -18.37
C LEU A 180 -6.03 -0.84 -17.21
N ALA A 181 -6.05 0.50 -17.19
CA ALA A 181 -6.75 1.27 -16.16
C ALA A 181 -8.26 0.97 -16.15
N SER A 182 -8.89 0.85 -17.32
CA SER A 182 -10.32 0.50 -17.42
C SER A 182 -10.62 -0.91 -16.85
N ARG A 183 -9.76 -1.90 -17.09
CA ARG A 183 -9.91 -3.25 -16.52
C ARG A 183 -9.71 -3.23 -15.01
N ALA A 184 -8.66 -2.56 -14.54
CA ALA A 184 -8.40 -2.38 -13.13
C ALA A 184 -9.58 -1.72 -12.40
N ARG A 185 -10.12 -0.63 -12.94
CA ARG A 185 -11.27 0.09 -12.39
C ARG A 185 -12.50 -0.81 -12.25
N ARG A 186 -12.80 -1.61 -13.27
CA ARG A 186 -13.91 -2.58 -13.18
C ARG A 186 -13.72 -3.63 -12.09
N ARG A 187 -12.50 -4.15 -11.91
CA ARG A 187 -12.18 -5.09 -10.82
C ARG A 187 -12.32 -4.43 -9.46
N VAL A 188 -11.78 -3.22 -9.30
CA VAL A 188 -11.87 -2.45 -8.05
C VAL A 188 -13.33 -2.16 -7.70
N GLN A 189 -14.12 -1.66 -8.64
CA GLN A 189 -15.55 -1.38 -8.42
C GLN A 189 -16.38 -2.63 -8.10
N GLY A 190 -16.04 -3.77 -8.72
CA GLY A 190 -16.71 -5.04 -8.43
C GLY A 190 -16.34 -5.68 -7.11
N ALA A 191 -15.12 -5.41 -6.62
CA ALA A 191 -14.59 -6.02 -5.41
C ALA A 191 -14.66 -5.13 -4.16
N THR A 192 -14.81 -3.81 -4.34
CA THR A 192 -14.90 -2.86 -3.23
C THR A 192 -16.32 -2.27 -3.20
N PRO A 193 -17.23 -2.83 -2.41
CA PRO A 193 -18.47 -2.14 -2.10
C PRO A 193 -18.13 -0.80 -1.42
N ALA A 194 -18.83 0.26 -1.78
CA ALA A 194 -18.66 1.55 -1.14
C ALA A 194 -18.81 1.40 0.39
N ALA A 195 -17.71 1.56 1.13
CA ALA A 195 -17.77 1.62 2.58
C ALA A 195 -18.46 2.91 3.02
N ASP A 196 -19.07 2.90 4.20
CA ASP A 196 -19.63 4.11 4.78
C ASP A 196 -18.52 5.18 4.88
N SER A 197 -18.79 6.42 4.50
CA SER A 197 -17.81 7.51 4.54
C SER A 197 -17.70 8.15 5.94
N ASP A 198 -18.73 8.01 6.78
CA ASP A 198 -18.83 8.63 8.10
C ASP A 198 -18.02 7.87 9.16
N ASN A 199 -16.89 8.44 9.54
CA ASN A 199 -16.01 7.87 10.56
C ASN A 199 -16.66 7.82 11.96
N ALA A 200 -17.60 8.70 12.27
CA ALA A 200 -18.30 8.65 13.57
C ALA A 200 -19.19 7.42 13.65
N ARG A 201 -19.94 7.12 12.59
CA ARG A 201 -20.74 5.89 12.50
C ARG A 201 -19.89 4.64 12.52
N LYS A 202 -18.79 4.61 11.75
CA LYS A 202 -17.85 3.48 11.77
C LYS A 202 -17.32 3.23 13.18
N ARG A 203 -16.94 4.31 13.88
CA ARG A 203 -16.44 4.22 15.26
C ARG A 203 -17.46 3.58 16.20
N THR A 204 -18.72 3.97 16.14
CA THR A 204 -19.79 3.37 16.95
C THR A 204 -19.90 1.85 16.70
N VAL A 205 -19.81 1.41 15.44
CA VAL A 205 -19.84 -0.01 15.10
C VAL A 205 -18.61 -0.76 15.64
N VAL A 206 -17.42 -0.16 15.53
CA VAL A 206 -16.18 -0.75 16.07
C VAL A 206 -16.21 -0.83 17.60
N GLU A 207 -16.75 0.19 18.28
CA GLU A 207 -16.95 0.19 19.74
C GLU A 207 -17.90 -0.92 20.18
N ALA A 208 -19.02 -1.08 19.46
CA ALA A 208 -19.97 -2.15 19.73
C ALA A 208 -19.36 -3.54 19.54
N PHE A 209 -18.59 -3.74 18.45
CA PHE A 209 -17.86 -4.98 18.21
C PHE A 209 -16.87 -5.30 19.35
N LEU A 210 -16.07 -4.32 19.77
CA LEU A 210 -15.09 -4.52 20.84
C LEU A 210 -15.77 -4.83 22.18
N SER A 211 -16.85 -4.14 22.50
CA SER A 211 -17.61 -4.37 23.73
C SER A 211 -18.18 -5.79 23.76
N ALA A 212 -18.81 -6.21 22.66
CA ALA A 212 -19.38 -7.54 22.54
C ALA A 212 -18.30 -8.65 22.60
N ALA A 213 -17.17 -8.45 21.90
CA ALA A 213 -16.07 -9.42 21.90
C ALA A 213 -15.45 -9.60 23.30
N ARG A 214 -15.24 -8.50 24.04
CA ARG A 214 -14.72 -8.52 25.41
C ARG A 214 -15.71 -9.12 26.40
N GLY A 215 -17.00 -8.81 26.23
CA GLY A 215 -18.06 -9.38 27.06
C GLY A 215 -18.37 -10.84 26.76
N GLY A 216 -17.83 -11.40 25.68
CA GLY A 216 -18.16 -12.75 25.23
C GLY A 216 -19.58 -12.86 24.67
N ASP A 217 -20.19 -11.73 24.29
CA ASP A 217 -21.56 -11.66 23.81
C ASP A 217 -21.62 -12.02 22.31
N PHE A 218 -21.87 -13.29 22.05
CA PHE A 218 -21.94 -13.85 20.72
C PHE A 218 -23.10 -13.24 19.90
N ASP A 219 -24.27 -13.09 20.53
CA ASP A 219 -25.46 -12.57 19.82
C ASP A 219 -25.29 -11.09 19.46
N ALA A 220 -24.71 -10.29 20.37
CA ALA A 220 -24.37 -8.90 20.04
C ALA A 220 -23.37 -8.81 18.89
N LEU A 221 -22.38 -9.71 18.81
CA LEU A 221 -21.46 -9.76 17.66
C LEU A 221 -22.20 -10.05 16.34
N LEU A 222 -23.16 -10.98 16.33
CA LEU A 222 -23.96 -11.28 15.15
C LEU A 222 -24.80 -10.08 14.67
N THR A 223 -25.15 -9.14 15.54
CA THR A 223 -25.90 -7.94 15.14
C THR A 223 -25.04 -6.92 14.38
N VAL A 224 -23.75 -6.81 14.72
CA VAL A 224 -22.80 -5.85 14.13
C VAL A 224 -22.00 -6.43 12.98
N LEU A 225 -21.96 -7.76 12.84
CA LEU A 225 -21.31 -8.45 11.72
C LEU A 225 -22.32 -8.65 10.56
N ASP A 226 -21.82 -8.49 9.34
CA ASP A 226 -22.56 -8.91 8.14
C ASP A 226 -22.61 -10.45 8.09
N PRO A 227 -23.70 -11.11 7.69
CA PRO A 227 -23.76 -12.57 7.56
C PRO A 227 -22.62 -13.16 6.73
N ASP A 228 -22.19 -12.45 5.68
CA ASP A 228 -21.13 -12.86 4.75
C ASP A 228 -19.79 -12.20 5.07
N VAL A 229 -19.61 -11.72 6.30
CA VAL A 229 -18.36 -11.06 6.74
C VAL A 229 -17.13 -11.93 6.47
N VAL A 230 -16.06 -11.27 6.03
CA VAL A 230 -14.75 -11.90 5.76
C VAL A 230 -13.71 -11.35 6.73
N ALA A 231 -13.05 -12.23 7.48
CA ALA A 231 -11.89 -11.86 8.29
C ALA A 231 -10.62 -12.46 7.68
N ARG A 232 -9.63 -11.59 7.42
CA ARG A 232 -8.29 -11.95 6.94
C ARG A 232 -7.29 -11.68 8.04
N SER A 233 -6.46 -12.66 8.36
CA SER A 233 -5.38 -12.52 9.34
C SER A 233 -4.05 -12.80 8.67
N ASP A 234 -3.12 -11.85 8.75
CA ASP A 234 -1.76 -11.96 8.24
C ASP A 234 -0.77 -12.07 9.41
N GLY A 235 -0.23 -13.26 9.60
CA GLY A 235 0.77 -13.58 10.63
C GLY A 235 2.21 -13.59 10.10
N GLY A 236 2.42 -13.25 8.84
CA GLY A 236 3.73 -13.28 8.20
C GLY A 236 4.27 -14.70 8.03
N THR A 237 5.55 -14.88 8.40
CA THR A 237 6.23 -16.19 8.31
C THR A 237 6.19 -16.97 9.63
N LEU A 238 5.90 -16.31 10.74
CA LEU A 238 5.99 -16.90 12.08
C LEU A 238 4.66 -17.42 12.60
N VAL A 239 3.55 -16.83 12.15
CA VAL A 239 2.20 -17.19 12.57
C VAL A 239 1.38 -17.52 11.32
N PRO A 240 0.60 -18.61 11.32
CA PRO A 240 -0.23 -18.95 10.17
C PRO A 240 -1.20 -17.83 9.82
N SER A 241 -1.24 -17.45 8.55
CA SER A 241 -2.28 -16.56 8.01
C SER A 241 -3.61 -17.33 7.92
N ALA A 242 -4.73 -16.62 8.03
CA ALA A 242 -6.05 -17.24 7.98
C ALA A 242 -7.05 -16.38 7.22
N LEU A 243 -7.94 -17.06 6.50
CA LEU A 243 -9.13 -16.48 5.88
C LEU A 243 -10.36 -17.16 6.48
N ARG A 244 -11.27 -16.36 7.06
CA ARG A 244 -12.52 -16.84 7.66
C ARG A 244 -13.70 -16.15 7.02
N ARG A 245 -14.81 -16.85 6.94
CA ARG A 245 -16.05 -16.34 6.33
C ARG A 245 -17.26 -16.66 7.20
N GLY A 246 -18.19 -15.71 7.25
CA GLY A 246 -19.44 -15.83 7.98
C GLY A 246 -19.37 -15.33 9.43
N ALA A 247 -20.47 -14.71 9.85
CA ALA A 247 -20.57 -14.03 11.14
C ALA A 247 -20.29 -14.94 12.34
N ALA A 248 -20.76 -16.18 12.31
CA ALA A 248 -20.61 -17.11 13.43
C ALA A 248 -19.14 -17.52 13.68
N ASP A 249 -18.39 -17.83 12.60
CA ASP A 249 -16.97 -18.20 12.74
C ASP A 249 -16.13 -16.99 13.19
N VAL A 250 -16.39 -15.82 12.60
CA VAL A 250 -15.71 -14.57 12.96
C VAL A 250 -16.02 -14.17 14.41
N ALA A 251 -17.28 -14.25 14.86
CA ALA A 251 -17.68 -13.93 16.23
C ALA A 251 -17.00 -14.86 17.26
N SER A 252 -17.02 -16.17 17.02
CA SER A 252 -16.37 -17.15 17.91
C SER A 252 -14.87 -16.86 18.04
N ARG A 253 -14.22 -16.50 16.94
CA ARG A 253 -12.79 -16.18 16.94
C ARG A 253 -12.50 -14.85 17.64
N ALA A 254 -13.35 -13.85 17.44
CA ALA A 254 -13.21 -12.54 18.10
C ALA A 254 -13.27 -12.67 19.63
N ILE A 255 -14.22 -13.45 20.16
CA ILE A 255 -14.33 -13.73 21.60
C ILE A 255 -13.09 -14.46 22.11
N THR A 256 -12.62 -15.47 21.39
CA THR A 256 -11.42 -16.22 21.76
C THR A 256 -10.20 -15.31 21.82
N PHE A 257 -10.02 -14.45 20.81
CA PHE A 257 -8.87 -13.55 20.72
C PHE A 257 -8.92 -12.43 21.77
N ALA A 258 -10.12 -11.92 22.07
CA ALA A 258 -10.31 -10.85 23.06
C ALA A 258 -9.81 -11.22 24.46
N ARG A 259 -9.73 -12.53 24.78
CA ARG A 259 -9.18 -13.02 26.06
C ARG A 259 -7.67 -12.81 26.17
N PHE A 260 -6.96 -12.74 25.06
CA PHE A 260 -5.51 -12.52 25.02
C PHE A 260 -5.14 -11.06 24.81
N ALA A 261 -6.06 -10.25 24.27
CA ALA A 261 -5.88 -8.83 24.01
C ALA A 261 -6.33 -8.03 25.23
N ALA A 262 -5.46 -7.94 26.27
CA ALA A 262 -5.79 -7.25 27.52
C ALA A 262 -6.14 -5.78 27.31
N GLU A 263 -5.45 -5.12 26.39
CA GLU A 263 -5.65 -3.72 26.06
C GLU A 263 -5.91 -3.56 24.56
N GLY A 264 -7.03 -2.94 24.20
CA GLY A 264 -7.33 -2.57 22.82
C GLY A 264 -7.68 -1.10 22.76
N ARG A 265 -7.00 -0.36 21.89
CA ARG A 265 -7.24 1.06 21.67
C ARG A 265 -7.82 1.31 20.29
N ILE A 266 -8.84 2.16 20.22
CA ILE A 266 -9.35 2.63 18.94
C ILE A 266 -8.39 3.70 18.42
N VAL A 267 -7.98 3.53 17.18
CA VAL A 267 -7.04 4.38 16.45
C VAL A 267 -7.57 4.61 15.04
N LEU A 268 -6.92 5.47 14.27
CA LEU A 268 -7.13 5.52 12.84
C LEU A 268 -6.16 4.54 12.15
N VAL A 269 -6.71 3.63 11.37
CA VAL A 269 -5.96 2.73 10.49
C VAL A 269 -6.28 3.10 9.05
N ASN A 270 -5.30 3.60 8.32
CA ASN A 270 -5.49 4.17 6.97
C ASN A 270 -6.69 5.14 6.92
N GLY A 271 -6.78 6.06 7.89
CA GLY A 271 -7.81 7.09 7.95
C GLY A 271 -9.21 6.63 8.39
N SER A 272 -9.42 5.35 8.71
CA SER A 272 -10.68 4.81 9.21
C SER A 272 -10.52 4.26 10.64
N PRO A 273 -11.57 4.28 11.47
CA PRO A 273 -11.54 3.67 12.79
C PRO A 273 -11.11 2.21 12.73
N GLY A 274 -10.09 1.88 13.50
CA GLY A 274 -9.52 0.55 13.65
C GLY A 274 -9.09 0.33 15.09
N VAL A 275 -8.42 -0.79 15.36
CA VAL A 275 -8.00 -1.16 16.71
C VAL A 275 -6.57 -1.67 16.72
N VAL A 276 -5.78 -1.17 17.65
CA VAL A 276 -4.51 -1.78 18.03
C VAL A 276 -4.72 -2.52 19.35
N SER A 277 -4.35 -3.79 19.39
CA SER A 277 -4.39 -4.60 20.60
C SER A 277 -2.99 -4.83 21.14
N PHE A 278 -2.85 -4.83 22.45
CA PHE A 278 -1.60 -5.08 23.15
C PHE A 278 -1.73 -6.27 24.08
N ALA A 279 -0.62 -6.97 24.27
CA ALA A 279 -0.43 -7.98 25.30
C ALA A 279 0.93 -7.74 25.97
N GLU A 280 0.96 -7.62 27.28
CA GLU A 280 2.20 -7.37 28.05
C GLU A 280 3.00 -6.17 27.53
N GLY A 281 2.29 -5.09 27.16
CA GLY A 281 2.90 -3.87 26.62
C GLY A 281 3.42 -3.95 25.19
N ARG A 282 3.25 -5.09 24.49
CA ARG A 282 3.68 -5.29 23.09
C ARG A 282 2.49 -5.30 22.15
N PRO A 283 2.60 -4.73 20.94
CA PRO A 283 1.54 -4.79 19.95
C PRO A 283 1.30 -6.25 19.54
N LEU A 284 0.06 -6.70 19.67
CA LEU A 284 -0.40 -8.05 19.34
C LEU A 284 -1.08 -8.09 17.97
N SER A 285 -1.85 -7.04 17.65
CA SER A 285 -2.51 -6.92 16.35
C SER A 285 -2.87 -5.48 16.01
N VAL A 286 -2.96 -5.21 14.69
CA VAL A 286 -3.65 -4.05 14.14
C VAL A 286 -4.84 -4.55 13.33
N MET A 287 -6.05 -4.11 13.67
CA MET A 287 -7.29 -4.47 12.98
C MET A 287 -7.87 -3.27 12.24
N SER A 288 -8.17 -3.43 10.97
CA SER A 288 -9.00 -2.52 10.20
C SER A 288 -10.37 -3.12 9.93
N PHE A 289 -11.38 -2.25 9.81
CA PHE A 289 -12.76 -2.64 9.62
C PHE A 289 -13.33 -1.98 8.37
N THR A 290 -13.98 -2.79 7.54
CA THR A 290 -14.83 -2.29 6.47
C THR A 290 -16.27 -2.33 6.95
N VAL A 291 -16.86 -1.14 7.14
CA VAL A 291 -18.25 -0.97 7.58
C VAL A 291 -19.11 -0.55 6.40
N ARG A 292 -20.25 -1.20 6.24
CA ARG A 292 -21.24 -0.89 5.20
C ARG A 292 -22.65 -1.04 5.78
N GLY A 293 -23.46 0.00 5.62
CA GLY A 293 -24.83 0.00 6.13
C GLY A 293 -24.91 -0.29 7.64
N GLY A 294 -23.92 0.16 8.41
CA GLY A 294 -23.83 -0.06 9.85
C GLY A 294 -23.42 -1.47 10.28
N ARG A 295 -22.95 -2.33 9.35
CA ARG A 295 -22.41 -3.66 9.65
C ARG A 295 -20.97 -3.82 9.16
N ILE A 296 -20.21 -4.64 9.86
CA ILE A 296 -18.82 -4.99 9.48
C ILE A 296 -18.89 -6.06 8.41
N THR A 297 -18.43 -5.73 7.19
CA THR A 297 -18.38 -6.66 6.05
C THR A 297 -17.00 -7.28 5.86
N ALA A 298 -15.92 -6.63 6.37
CA ALA A 298 -14.59 -7.22 6.39
C ALA A 298 -13.78 -6.76 7.60
N LEU A 299 -12.93 -7.66 8.09
CA LEU A 299 -11.86 -7.39 9.06
C LEU A 299 -10.54 -7.80 8.44
N ASP A 300 -9.57 -6.89 8.47
CA ASP A 300 -8.20 -7.15 8.02
C ASP A 300 -7.27 -6.98 9.22
N ILE A 301 -6.58 -8.05 9.62
CA ILE A 301 -5.89 -8.19 10.90
C ILE A 301 -4.43 -8.50 10.66
N LEU A 302 -3.54 -7.56 10.92
CA LEU A 302 -2.10 -7.79 10.95
C LEU A 302 -1.70 -8.35 12.33
N THR A 303 -1.06 -9.52 12.33
CA THR A 303 -0.54 -10.18 13.54
C THR A 303 0.93 -10.58 13.39
N ASP A 304 1.58 -10.24 12.28
CA ASP A 304 3.02 -10.46 12.07
C ASP A 304 3.84 -9.64 13.09
N PRO A 305 4.56 -10.28 14.03
CA PRO A 305 5.26 -9.57 15.08
C PRO A 305 6.40 -8.70 14.57
N VAL A 306 7.04 -9.06 13.47
CA VAL A 306 8.13 -8.28 12.88
C VAL A 306 7.59 -6.97 12.29
N ARG A 307 6.48 -7.06 11.55
CA ARG A 307 5.82 -5.90 10.95
C ARG A 307 5.18 -5.02 12.02
N LEU A 308 4.56 -5.62 13.04
CA LEU A 308 3.99 -4.87 14.17
C LEU A 308 5.05 -4.08 14.93
N ALA A 309 6.22 -4.67 15.17
CA ALA A 309 7.34 -3.98 15.81
C ALA A 309 7.85 -2.78 14.98
N ALA A 310 7.87 -2.92 13.65
CA ALA A 310 8.30 -1.87 12.74
C ALA A 310 7.33 -0.65 12.71
N LEU A 311 6.07 -0.82 13.17
CA LEU A 311 5.11 0.29 13.25
C LEU A 311 5.37 1.24 14.43
N GLY A 312 6.28 0.92 15.35
CA GLY A 312 6.65 1.75 16.50
C GLY A 312 5.49 2.03 17.48
N LEU A 313 4.51 1.12 17.56
CA LEU A 313 3.32 1.28 18.41
C LEU A 313 3.68 1.06 19.89
N THR A 314 3.24 1.98 20.74
CA THR A 314 3.41 1.91 22.19
C THR A 314 2.07 1.70 22.89
N ALA A 315 2.09 0.94 24.00
CA ALA A 315 0.92 0.66 24.83
C ALA A 315 0.40 1.90 25.54
#